data_bb9bdc5e2cc8668b56f239d9dd36eefb
#
_entry.id   bb9bdc5e2cc8668b56f239d9dd36eefb
#
_cell.length_a   1.000
_cell.length_b   1.000
_cell.length_c   1.000
_cell.angle_alpha   90.00
_cell.angle_beta   90.00
_cell.angle_gamma   90.00
#
_symmetry.space_group_name_H-M   'P 1'
#
loop_
_entity.id
_entity.type
_entity.pdbx_description
1 polymer ?
#
loop_
_entity_poly.entity_id
_entity_poly.type
_entity_poly.pdbx_seq_one_letter_code
_entity_poly.pdbx_strand_id
1 'polypeptide(L)'
;ETASGQLDSLFAQIDAGGVELTGDGGFVPALVKAALERGLQAELTSHLGYEKGSSEALKHANSRNGTTPKTVESEVGPIELDVPRDRGGSFTPRLVPKGQRRLGGLDDMIISLYAGGMTIRDIQHHLASTIGTDLSHETISNITDAVSEEVLAWQSRPLEEFYPVIYLDAIRIKIRENSQVLNRAAYIAVGVDLEGIKHVLGIWVQDTEGSAFWAHVCADLANRGVQDVLIVCCDGLKGLPEAVEATWPDSMVQTCVVHLIRAAMRFVAYQDRKKVAAALKPIYTCLLYTSPSPRDLSTS
;
A
#
# COMPACT_ATOMS: atom_id res chain seq x y z
N GLU A 1 -14.12 -26.49 29.11
CA GLU A 1 -13.59 -27.85 28.79
C GLU A 1 -13.84 -28.27 27.32
N THR A 2 -14.95 -27.87 26.67
CA THR A 2 -15.28 -28.28 25.31
C THR A 2 -14.40 -27.66 24.19
N ALA A 3 -13.83 -26.47 24.38
CA ALA A 3 -13.02 -25.81 23.36
C ALA A 3 -11.57 -26.35 23.28
N SER A 4 -11.03 -26.80 24.42
CA SER A 4 -9.69 -27.42 24.45
C SER A 4 -9.71 -28.78 23.74
N GLY A 5 -10.71 -29.63 23.98
CA GLY A 5 -10.80 -30.93 23.33
C GLY A 5 -11.02 -30.90 21.83
N GLN A 6 -11.65 -29.85 21.28
CA GLN A 6 -11.77 -29.67 19.81
C GLN A 6 -10.43 -29.26 19.18
N LEU A 7 -9.67 -28.37 19.83
CA LEU A 7 -8.34 -28.00 19.39
C LEU A 7 -7.35 -29.18 19.46
N ASP A 8 -7.39 -29.97 20.54
CA ASP A 8 -6.54 -31.14 20.68
C ASP A 8 -6.83 -32.20 19.61
N SER A 9 -8.10 -32.40 19.26
CA SER A 9 -8.47 -33.31 18.17
C SER A 9 -8.04 -32.82 16.80
N LEU A 10 -8.07 -31.50 16.59
CA LEU A 10 -7.60 -30.86 15.35
C LEU A 10 -6.07 -30.94 15.24
N PHE A 11 -5.32 -30.72 16.31
CA PHE A 11 -3.87 -30.92 16.33
C PHE A 11 -3.48 -32.37 16.09
N ALA A 12 -4.19 -33.32 16.67
CA ALA A 12 -3.96 -34.74 16.42
C ALA A 12 -4.20 -35.13 14.94
N GLN A 13 -5.13 -34.48 14.24
CA GLN A 13 -5.34 -34.68 12.81
C GLN A 13 -4.20 -34.08 11.97
N ILE A 14 -3.64 -32.92 12.35
CA ILE A 14 -2.47 -32.33 11.71
C ILE A 14 -1.25 -33.24 11.86
N ASP A 15 -1.02 -33.74 13.08
CA ASP A 15 0.10 -34.63 13.40
C ASP A 15 0.01 -35.96 12.61
N ALA A 16 -1.20 -36.41 12.27
CA ALA A 16 -1.46 -37.55 11.43
C ALA A 16 -1.21 -37.32 9.91
N GLY A 17 -0.85 -36.09 9.53
CA GLY A 17 -0.45 -35.73 8.16
C GLY A 17 -1.58 -35.70 7.12
N GLY A 18 -2.85 -35.64 7.55
CA GLY A 18 -4.03 -35.77 6.67
C GLY A 18 -4.86 -34.50 6.49
N VAL A 19 -4.42 -33.32 6.96
CA VAL A 19 -5.22 -32.09 6.93
C VAL A 19 -4.60 -31.05 6.02
N GLU A 20 -5.36 -30.58 5.02
CA GLU A 20 -5.02 -29.38 4.26
C GLU A 20 -5.11 -28.15 5.17
N LEU A 21 -4.09 -27.29 5.11
CA LEU A 21 -4.03 -26.11 5.99
C LEU A 21 -4.99 -25.02 5.54
N THR A 22 -5.14 -24.81 4.22
CA THR A 22 -5.95 -23.75 3.59
C THR A 22 -6.92 -24.34 2.56
N GLY A 23 -7.84 -23.53 2.05
CA GLY A 23 -8.85 -23.97 1.10
C GLY A 23 -10.13 -24.48 1.78
N ASP A 24 -11.07 -24.98 0.96
CA ASP A 24 -12.36 -25.50 1.45
C ASP A 24 -12.16 -26.71 2.37
N GLY A 25 -12.67 -26.64 3.60
CA GLY A 25 -12.48 -27.66 4.62
C GLY A 25 -11.11 -27.70 5.30
N GLY A 26 -10.21 -26.75 5.02
CA GLY A 26 -8.89 -26.66 5.63
C GLY A 26 -8.92 -26.31 7.13
N PHE A 27 -7.81 -26.60 7.82
CA PHE A 27 -7.67 -26.38 9.26
C PHE A 27 -7.82 -24.90 9.66
N VAL A 28 -7.17 -23.99 8.92
CA VAL A 28 -7.20 -22.54 9.25
C VAL A 28 -8.60 -21.95 9.07
N PRO A 29 -9.35 -22.22 7.99
CA PRO A 29 -10.75 -21.82 7.88
C PRO A 29 -11.61 -22.38 9.01
N ALA A 30 -11.42 -23.64 9.42
CA ALA A 30 -12.16 -24.24 10.54
C ALA A 30 -11.88 -23.56 11.88
N LEU A 31 -10.63 -23.19 12.15
CA LEU A 31 -10.23 -22.45 13.34
C LEU A 31 -10.84 -21.04 13.35
N VAL A 32 -10.79 -20.32 12.24
CA VAL A 32 -11.39 -18.98 12.09
C VAL A 32 -12.90 -19.06 12.26
N LYS A 33 -13.57 -20.06 11.68
CA LYS A 33 -14.99 -20.34 11.88
C LYS A 33 -15.33 -20.48 13.36
N ALA A 34 -14.61 -21.36 14.07
CA ALA A 34 -14.86 -21.61 15.49
C ALA A 34 -14.67 -20.35 16.35
N ALA A 35 -13.65 -19.55 16.04
CA ALA A 35 -13.39 -18.30 16.73
C ALA A 35 -14.50 -17.26 16.51
N LEU A 36 -14.94 -17.09 15.25
CA LEU A 36 -16.01 -16.16 14.89
C LEU A 36 -17.36 -16.57 15.48
N GLU A 37 -17.74 -17.84 15.40
CA GLU A 37 -19.01 -18.35 15.97
C GLU A 37 -19.02 -18.20 17.49
N ARG A 38 -17.89 -18.46 18.16
CA ARG A 38 -17.75 -18.23 19.61
C ARG A 38 -17.91 -16.74 19.95
N GLY A 39 -17.28 -15.86 19.18
CA GLY A 39 -17.43 -14.41 19.35
C GLY A 39 -18.86 -13.94 19.16
N LEU A 40 -19.53 -14.42 18.11
CA LEU A 40 -20.94 -14.12 17.82
C LEU A 40 -21.88 -14.61 18.95
N GLN A 41 -21.59 -15.76 19.54
CA GLN A 41 -22.35 -16.26 20.70
C GLN A 41 -22.12 -15.40 21.97
N ALA A 42 -20.89 -14.91 22.18
CA ALA A 42 -20.58 -13.97 23.27
C ALA A 42 -21.31 -12.63 23.07
N GLU A 43 -21.32 -12.09 21.83
CA GLU A 43 -22.08 -10.88 21.51
C GLU A 43 -23.57 -11.05 21.78
N LEU A 44 -24.18 -12.19 21.36
CA LEU A 44 -25.57 -12.47 21.65
C LEU A 44 -25.85 -12.63 23.13
N THR A 45 -24.93 -13.24 23.90
CA THR A 45 -25.01 -13.35 25.38
C THR A 45 -25.04 -11.95 26.00
N SER A 46 -24.12 -11.08 25.59
CA SER A 46 -24.06 -9.69 26.06
C SER A 46 -25.34 -8.91 25.71
N HIS A 47 -25.87 -9.12 24.50
CA HIS A 47 -27.10 -8.45 24.03
C HIS A 47 -28.33 -8.90 24.82
N LEU A 48 -28.45 -10.18 25.14
CA LEU A 48 -29.60 -10.73 25.85
C LEU A 48 -29.49 -10.55 27.38
N GLY A 49 -28.28 -10.39 27.91
CA GLY A 49 -28.02 -10.25 29.34
C GLY A 49 -27.99 -11.56 30.14
N TYR A 50 -28.03 -12.72 29.48
CA TYR A 50 -28.00 -14.03 30.15
C TYR A 50 -27.28 -15.11 29.32
N GLU A 51 -26.70 -16.09 30.00
CA GLU A 51 -25.99 -17.21 29.39
C GLU A 51 -26.94 -18.26 28.78
N LYS A 52 -26.43 -19.00 27.79
CA LYS A 52 -27.16 -20.12 27.20
C LYS A 52 -27.45 -21.20 28.23
N GLY A 53 -28.74 -21.56 28.39
CA GLY A 53 -29.18 -22.58 29.38
C GLY A 53 -29.41 -22.03 30.78
N SER A 54 -29.22 -20.72 31.02
CA SER A 54 -29.52 -20.12 32.33
C SER A 54 -31.03 -20.06 32.60
N SER A 55 -31.44 -20.30 33.82
CA SER A 55 -32.81 -20.11 34.29
C SER A 55 -33.25 -18.64 34.28
N GLU A 56 -32.33 -17.72 34.19
CA GLU A 56 -32.60 -16.28 34.05
C GLU A 56 -33.29 -15.94 32.72
N ALA A 57 -33.13 -16.78 31.70
CA ALA A 57 -33.81 -16.64 30.40
C ALA A 57 -35.31 -16.44 30.53
N LEU A 58 -35.95 -17.05 31.56
CA LEU A 58 -37.38 -16.94 31.81
C LEU A 58 -37.82 -15.54 32.28
N LYS A 59 -36.89 -14.72 32.76
CA LYS A 59 -37.13 -13.36 33.24
C LYS A 59 -37.01 -12.30 32.12
N HIS A 60 -36.46 -12.67 30.98
CA HIS A 60 -36.20 -11.74 29.86
C HIS A 60 -37.31 -11.88 28.80
N ALA A 61 -37.73 -10.75 28.23
CA ALA A 61 -38.74 -10.71 27.19
C ALA A 61 -38.22 -11.23 25.83
N ASN A 62 -36.88 -11.22 25.62
CA ASN A 62 -36.24 -11.69 24.39
C ASN A 62 -35.46 -12.97 24.64
N SER A 63 -35.37 -13.84 23.64
CA SER A 63 -34.74 -15.14 23.76
C SER A 63 -33.93 -15.52 22.52
N ARG A 64 -33.00 -16.46 22.68
CA ARG A 64 -32.26 -17.05 21.54
C ARG A 64 -33.22 -17.73 20.57
N ASN A 65 -32.99 -17.59 19.25
CA ASN A 65 -33.87 -18.13 18.21
C ASN A 65 -33.06 -18.86 17.11
N GLY A 66 -32.17 -19.76 17.52
CA GLY A 66 -31.36 -20.54 16.60
C GLY A 66 -30.29 -19.73 15.89
N THR A 67 -29.85 -20.25 14.75
CA THR A 67 -28.81 -19.66 13.90
C THR A 67 -29.32 -19.48 12.47
N THR A 68 -28.62 -18.68 11.67
CA THR A 68 -28.81 -18.55 10.24
C THR A 68 -27.48 -18.79 9.56
N PRO A 69 -27.39 -19.70 8.58
CA PRO A 69 -26.17 -19.93 7.83
C PRO A 69 -25.84 -18.67 6.99
N LYS A 70 -24.54 -18.35 6.96
CA LYS A 70 -24.00 -17.21 6.22
C LYS A 70 -22.59 -17.54 5.76
N THR A 71 -22.35 -17.50 4.46
CA THR A 71 -21.00 -17.60 3.90
C THR A 71 -20.35 -16.23 3.85
N VAL A 72 -19.11 -16.14 4.32
CA VAL A 72 -18.24 -14.96 4.21
C VAL A 72 -16.93 -15.36 3.56
N GLU A 73 -16.49 -14.57 2.61
CA GLU A 73 -15.18 -14.72 1.98
C GLU A 73 -14.09 -14.15 2.89
N SER A 74 -12.99 -14.84 3.01
CA SER A 74 -11.85 -14.42 3.83
C SER A 74 -10.51 -14.66 3.11
N GLU A 75 -9.43 -14.16 3.70
CA GLU A 75 -8.06 -14.39 3.23
C GLU A 75 -7.60 -15.87 3.30
N VAL A 76 -8.36 -16.71 3.99
CA VAL A 76 -8.11 -18.16 4.09
C VAL A 76 -9.13 -19.00 3.35
N GLY A 77 -10.02 -18.37 2.58
CA GLY A 77 -11.08 -19.00 1.81
C GLY A 77 -12.49 -18.69 2.32
N PRO A 78 -13.50 -19.30 1.70
CA PRO A 78 -14.90 -19.15 2.11
C PRO A 78 -15.14 -19.83 3.46
N ILE A 79 -15.87 -19.15 4.35
CA ILE A 79 -16.23 -19.65 5.68
C ILE A 79 -17.74 -19.64 5.84
N GLU A 80 -18.32 -20.82 6.07
CA GLU A 80 -19.73 -20.94 6.41
C GLU A 80 -19.92 -20.76 7.92
N LEU A 81 -20.61 -19.70 8.33
CA LEU A 81 -20.87 -19.34 9.72
C LEU A 81 -22.32 -19.59 10.09
N ASP A 82 -22.54 -20.08 11.29
CA ASP A 82 -23.83 -20.14 11.94
C ASP A 82 -24.07 -18.90 12.81
N VAL A 83 -24.61 -17.84 12.18
CA VAL A 83 -24.87 -16.55 12.84
C VAL A 83 -26.06 -16.66 13.78
N PRO A 84 -25.90 -16.45 15.11
CA PRO A 84 -26.99 -16.57 16.07
C PRO A 84 -28.01 -15.45 15.92
N ARG A 85 -29.27 -15.75 16.28
CA ARG A 85 -30.39 -14.82 16.25
C ARG A 85 -31.12 -14.77 17.59
N ASP A 86 -31.75 -13.64 17.85
CA ASP A 86 -32.74 -13.45 18.90
C ASP A 86 -34.15 -13.52 18.36
N ARG A 87 -35.11 -13.78 19.22
CA ARG A 87 -36.54 -13.88 18.84
C ARG A 87 -37.15 -12.51 18.48
N GLY A 88 -36.66 -11.46 19.13
CA GLY A 88 -37.09 -10.08 18.85
C GLY A 88 -36.49 -9.46 17.59
N GLY A 89 -35.53 -10.11 16.95
CA GLY A 89 -34.83 -9.58 15.76
C GLY A 89 -33.99 -8.33 15.99
N SER A 90 -33.75 -7.98 17.22
CA SER A 90 -33.01 -6.78 17.64
C SER A 90 -31.49 -6.94 17.66
N PHE A 91 -31.01 -8.19 17.67
CA PHE A 91 -29.58 -8.47 17.65
C PHE A 91 -28.94 -8.11 16.32
N THR A 92 -27.91 -7.29 16.38
CA THR A 92 -27.09 -6.93 15.21
C THR A 92 -25.64 -7.28 15.54
N PRO A 93 -25.08 -8.35 14.92
CA PRO A 93 -23.70 -8.75 15.13
C PRO A 93 -22.74 -7.63 14.73
N ARG A 94 -21.69 -7.42 15.52
CA ARG A 94 -20.61 -6.46 15.25
C ARG A 94 -19.42 -7.12 14.55
N LEU A 95 -19.11 -8.38 14.92
CA LEU A 95 -18.02 -9.16 14.30
C LEU A 95 -18.30 -9.47 12.82
N VAL A 96 -19.54 -9.80 12.49
CA VAL A 96 -19.97 -10.08 11.12
C VAL A 96 -21.30 -9.37 10.84
N PRO A 97 -21.31 -8.05 10.57
CA PRO A 97 -22.50 -7.25 10.34
C PRO A 97 -23.44 -7.82 9.29
N LYS A 98 -24.72 -7.48 9.40
CA LYS A 98 -25.72 -7.84 8.38
C LYS A 98 -25.28 -7.26 7.03
N GLY A 99 -25.32 -8.08 5.96
CA GLY A 99 -24.93 -7.68 4.61
C GLY A 99 -23.42 -7.79 4.30
N GLN A 100 -22.55 -7.87 5.30
CA GLN A 100 -21.13 -8.11 5.06
C GLN A 100 -20.92 -9.52 4.50
N ARG A 101 -20.26 -9.63 3.35
CA ARG A 101 -19.95 -10.90 2.68
C ARG A 101 -18.46 -11.21 2.66
N ARG A 102 -17.61 -10.27 3.08
CA ARG A 102 -16.16 -10.41 3.11
C ARG A 102 -15.62 -9.95 4.46
N LEU A 103 -14.54 -10.57 4.88
CA LEU A 103 -13.72 -10.11 6.02
C LEU A 103 -12.66 -9.12 5.51
N GLY A 104 -12.28 -8.13 6.32
CA GLY A 104 -11.43 -7.00 5.91
C GLY A 104 -10.06 -7.42 5.37
N GLY A 105 -9.45 -8.47 5.91
CA GLY A 105 -8.16 -8.98 5.42
C GLY A 105 -8.15 -9.40 3.95
N LEU A 106 -9.29 -9.84 3.41
CA LEU A 106 -9.39 -10.19 1.99
C LEU A 106 -9.34 -8.94 1.09
N ASP A 107 -10.00 -7.85 1.49
CA ASP A 107 -9.97 -6.61 0.74
C ASP A 107 -8.54 -6.02 0.73
N ASP A 108 -7.82 -6.05 1.85
CA ASP A 108 -6.43 -5.62 1.97
C ASP A 108 -5.48 -6.48 1.10
N MET A 109 -5.72 -7.80 1.05
CA MET A 109 -4.96 -8.70 0.18
C MET A 109 -5.17 -8.34 -1.30
N ILE A 110 -6.41 -8.09 -1.74
CA ILE A 110 -6.74 -7.70 -3.12
C ILE A 110 -6.03 -6.38 -3.48
N ILE A 111 -6.07 -5.40 -2.59
CA ILE A 111 -5.38 -4.12 -2.76
C ILE A 111 -3.87 -4.33 -2.91
N SER A 112 -3.27 -5.17 -2.07
CA SER A 112 -1.84 -5.47 -2.11
C SER A 112 -1.43 -6.15 -3.42
N LEU A 113 -2.21 -7.12 -3.90
CA LEU A 113 -1.97 -7.80 -5.18
C LEU A 113 -2.09 -6.82 -6.37
N TYR A 114 -3.09 -5.94 -6.34
CA TYR A 114 -3.29 -4.90 -7.36
C TYR A 114 -2.14 -3.89 -7.35
N ALA A 115 -1.71 -3.41 -6.19
CA ALA A 115 -0.56 -2.54 -6.02
C ALA A 115 0.75 -3.22 -6.46
N GLY A 116 0.85 -4.55 -6.33
CA GLY A 116 1.94 -5.37 -6.86
C GLY A 116 1.96 -5.49 -8.40
N GLY A 117 0.93 -4.95 -9.09
CA GLY A 117 0.85 -4.90 -10.55
C GLY A 117 0.04 -6.04 -11.20
N MET A 118 -0.70 -6.83 -10.42
CA MET A 118 -1.60 -7.84 -10.97
C MET A 118 -2.83 -7.18 -11.61
N THR A 119 -3.28 -7.73 -12.74
CA THR A 119 -4.56 -7.30 -13.31
C THR A 119 -5.73 -7.88 -12.50
N ILE A 120 -6.93 -7.29 -12.62
CA ILE A 120 -8.14 -7.80 -11.94
C ILE A 120 -8.38 -9.28 -12.28
N ARG A 121 -8.11 -9.70 -13.52
CA ARG A 121 -8.23 -11.11 -13.93
C ARG A 121 -7.20 -12.02 -13.29
N ASP A 122 -5.96 -11.53 -13.15
CA ASP A 122 -4.91 -12.30 -12.48
C ASP A 122 -5.23 -12.47 -10.99
N ILE A 123 -5.76 -11.42 -10.35
CA ILE A 123 -6.22 -11.45 -8.96
C ILE A 123 -7.36 -12.46 -8.81
N GLN A 124 -8.39 -12.42 -9.66
CA GLN A 124 -9.50 -13.36 -9.64
C GLN A 124 -9.00 -14.80 -9.75
N HIS A 125 -8.12 -15.07 -10.73
CA HIS A 125 -7.54 -16.40 -10.91
C HIS A 125 -6.68 -16.82 -9.71
N HIS A 126 -5.89 -15.91 -9.16
CA HIS A 126 -5.05 -16.15 -7.99
C HIS A 126 -5.89 -16.53 -6.76
N LEU A 127 -6.94 -15.77 -6.44
CA LEU A 127 -7.82 -16.04 -5.31
C LEU A 127 -8.53 -17.41 -5.46
N ALA A 128 -9.07 -17.69 -6.65
CA ALA A 128 -9.73 -18.96 -6.92
C ALA A 128 -8.77 -20.15 -6.79
N SER A 129 -7.53 -20.02 -7.29
CA SER A 129 -6.55 -21.13 -7.28
C SER A 129 -5.85 -21.32 -5.93
N THR A 130 -5.70 -20.25 -5.12
CA THR A 130 -4.88 -20.29 -3.89
C THR A 130 -5.71 -20.51 -2.64
N ILE A 131 -6.86 -19.85 -2.55
CA ILE A 131 -7.71 -19.88 -1.35
C ILE A 131 -9.15 -20.35 -1.64
N GLY A 132 -9.46 -20.71 -2.89
CA GLY A 132 -10.77 -21.21 -3.27
C GLY A 132 -11.89 -20.15 -3.26
N THR A 133 -11.54 -18.87 -3.22
CA THR A 133 -12.49 -17.74 -3.21
C THR A 133 -12.77 -17.28 -4.63
N ASP A 134 -14.03 -17.30 -5.05
CA ASP A 134 -14.48 -16.82 -6.37
C ASP A 134 -15.18 -15.46 -6.24
N LEU A 135 -14.47 -14.39 -6.61
CA LEU A 135 -15.01 -13.04 -6.64
C LEU A 135 -15.25 -12.58 -8.08
N SER A 136 -16.34 -11.84 -8.27
CA SER A 136 -16.63 -11.25 -9.59
C SER A 136 -15.60 -10.15 -9.91
N HIS A 137 -15.34 -9.95 -11.21
CA HIS A 137 -14.51 -8.86 -11.73
C HIS A 137 -14.96 -7.49 -11.18
N GLU A 138 -16.26 -7.26 -11.12
CA GLU A 138 -16.87 -6.03 -10.59
C GLU A 138 -16.56 -5.85 -9.09
N THR A 139 -16.62 -6.93 -8.30
CA THR A 139 -16.29 -6.87 -6.87
C THR A 139 -14.83 -6.46 -6.65
N ILE A 140 -13.90 -7.06 -7.39
CA ILE A 140 -12.47 -6.73 -7.29
C ILE A 140 -12.24 -5.28 -7.76
N SER A 141 -12.88 -4.84 -8.85
CA SER A 141 -12.80 -3.47 -9.34
C SER A 141 -13.26 -2.47 -8.27
N ASN A 142 -14.42 -2.71 -7.66
CA ASN A 142 -14.95 -1.83 -6.61
C ASN A 142 -14.03 -1.75 -5.39
N ILE A 143 -13.36 -2.85 -5.02
CA ILE A 143 -12.37 -2.85 -3.91
C ILE A 143 -11.15 -2.01 -4.29
N THR A 144 -10.63 -2.17 -5.51
CA THR A 144 -9.46 -1.41 -5.98
C THR A 144 -9.79 0.06 -6.22
N ASP A 145 -11.00 0.38 -6.65
CA ASP A 145 -11.47 1.76 -6.85
C ASP A 145 -11.65 2.53 -5.54
N ALA A 146 -11.98 1.85 -4.44
CA ALA A 146 -12.08 2.46 -3.12
C ALA A 146 -10.74 3.08 -2.65
N VAL A 147 -9.59 2.53 -3.11
CA VAL A 147 -8.25 3.07 -2.81
C VAL A 147 -8.02 4.42 -3.49
N SER A 148 -8.74 4.72 -4.58
CA SER A 148 -8.55 5.97 -5.32
C SER A 148 -8.84 7.21 -4.47
N GLU A 149 -9.82 7.15 -3.58
CA GLU A 149 -10.14 8.26 -2.66
C GLU A 149 -9.01 8.48 -1.65
N GLU A 150 -8.42 7.41 -1.12
CA GLU A 150 -7.28 7.49 -0.20
C GLU A 150 -6.04 8.03 -0.90
N VAL A 151 -5.80 7.61 -2.16
CA VAL A 151 -4.69 8.13 -2.98
C VAL A 151 -4.87 9.63 -3.24
N LEU A 152 -6.08 10.08 -3.57
CA LEU A 152 -6.36 11.51 -3.77
C LEU A 152 -6.20 12.30 -2.47
N ALA A 153 -6.67 11.78 -1.34
CA ALA A 153 -6.48 12.40 -0.03
C ALA A 153 -4.99 12.47 0.33
N TRP A 154 -4.23 11.39 0.07
CA TRP A 154 -2.79 11.38 0.27
C TRP A 154 -2.07 12.38 -0.64
N GLN A 155 -2.45 12.49 -1.90
CA GLN A 155 -1.85 13.40 -2.87
C GLN A 155 -2.10 14.87 -2.49
N SER A 156 -3.25 15.19 -1.90
CA SER A 156 -3.64 16.55 -1.50
C SER A 156 -3.33 16.90 -0.03
N ARG A 157 -2.72 15.97 0.73
CA ARG A 157 -2.44 16.20 2.15
C ARG A 157 -1.52 17.40 2.38
N PRO A 158 -1.64 18.11 3.53
CA PRO A 158 -0.69 19.13 3.95
C PRO A 158 0.73 18.57 4.06
N LEU A 159 1.71 19.38 3.76
CA LEU A 159 3.14 19.06 3.84
C LEU A 159 3.79 19.96 4.91
N GLU A 160 5.01 19.58 5.32
CA GLU A 160 5.83 20.41 6.21
C GLU A 160 6.21 21.71 5.51
N GLU A 161 6.40 22.77 6.30
CA GLU A 161 6.74 24.10 5.77
C GLU A 161 8.15 24.15 5.18
N PHE A 162 9.05 23.30 5.66
CA PHE A 162 10.45 23.31 5.29
C PHE A 162 11.02 21.93 4.99
N TYR A 163 11.68 21.82 3.85
CA TYR A 163 12.48 20.65 3.48
C TYR A 163 13.90 21.07 3.09
N PRO A 164 14.96 20.62 3.82
CA PRO A 164 16.35 20.86 3.43
C PRO A 164 16.67 20.41 2.01
N VAL A 165 16.13 19.28 1.58
CA VAL A 165 16.35 18.76 0.23
C VAL A 165 15.07 18.19 -0.35
N ILE A 166 14.75 18.56 -1.58
CA ILE A 166 13.72 17.90 -2.39
C ILE A 166 14.39 17.25 -3.61
N TYR A 167 14.16 15.94 -3.80
CA TYR A 167 14.54 15.22 -5.00
C TYR A 167 13.35 15.15 -5.95
N LEU A 168 13.58 15.50 -7.22
CA LEU A 168 12.62 15.35 -8.32
C LEU A 168 13.21 14.39 -9.34
N ASP A 169 12.52 13.27 -9.57
CA ASP A 169 12.94 12.23 -10.50
C ASP A 169 11.75 11.71 -11.31
N ALA A 170 12.01 11.12 -12.46
CA ALA A 170 11.01 10.56 -13.33
C ALA A 170 11.29 9.09 -13.62
N ILE A 171 10.26 8.27 -13.48
CA ILE A 171 10.28 6.88 -13.92
C ILE A 171 9.37 6.70 -15.13
N ARG A 172 9.78 5.84 -16.07
CA ARG A 172 8.93 5.46 -17.20
C ARG A 172 8.04 4.30 -16.81
N ILE A 173 6.72 4.51 -16.93
CA ILE A 173 5.69 3.52 -16.65
C ILE A 173 4.88 3.23 -17.92
N LYS A 174 4.34 2.00 -17.99
CA LYS A 174 3.43 1.61 -19.07
C LYS A 174 2.00 1.74 -18.55
N ILE A 175 1.22 2.60 -19.18
CA ILE A 175 -0.19 2.81 -18.86
C ILE A 175 -1.03 2.31 -20.03
N ARG A 176 -2.09 1.55 -19.74
CA ARG A 176 -3.08 1.17 -20.75
C ARG A 176 -4.17 2.23 -20.77
N GLU A 177 -4.29 2.92 -21.89
CA GLU A 177 -5.29 3.94 -22.13
C GLU A 177 -5.93 3.67 -23.50
N ASN A 178 -7.27 3.68 -23.57
CA ASN A 178 -8.02 3.44 -24.81
C ASN A 178 -7.55 2.17 -25.57
N SER A 179 -7.33 1.06 -24.85
CA SER A 179 -6.85 -0.23 -25.37
C SER A 179 -5.42 -0.20 -25.95
N GLN A 180 -4.69 0.89 -25.80
CA GLN A 180 -3.28 1.03 -26.20
C GLN A 180 -2.38 1.08 -24.96
N VAL A 181 -1.17 0.54 -25.08
CA VAL A 181 -0.14 0.64 -24.05
C VAL A 181 0.77 1.81 -24.38
N LEU A 182 0.68 2.87 -23.58
CA LEU A 182 1.48 4.09 -23.73
C LEU A 182 2.60 4.12 -22.68
N ASN A 183 3.78 4.61 -23.08
CA ASN A 183 4.85 4.89 -22.13
C ASN A 183 4.67 6.32 -21.61
N ARG A 184 4.37 6.47 -20.33
CA ARG A 184 4.21 7.75 -19.63
C ARG A 184 5.39 7.98 -18.68
N ALA A 185 5.64 9.23 -18.36
CA ALA A 185 6.55 9.57 -17.28
C ALA A 185 5.74 9.81 -16.00
N ALA A 186 6.12 9.14 -14.91
CA ALA A 186 5.64 9.43 -13.58
C ALA A 186 6.76 10.18 -12.83
N TYR A 187 6.48 11.39 -12.44
CA TYR A 187 7.38 12.27 -11.70
C TYR A 187 7.12 12.12 -10.22
N ILE A 188 8.16 11.94 -9.44
CA ILE A 188 8.09 11.71 -8.00
C ILE A 188 8.89 12.80 -7.31
N ALA A 189 8.27 13.49 -6.35
CA ALA A 189 8.95 14.38 -5.43
C ALA A 189 9.19 13.66 -4.09
N VAL A 190 10.44 13.66 -3.63
CA VAL A 190 10.84 13.11 -2.34
C VAL A 190 11.51 14.22 -1.53
N GLY A 191 10.87 14.66 -0.45
CA GLY A 191 11.43 15.60 0.52
C GLY A 191 12.21 14.86 1.61
N VAL A 192 13.28 15.49 2.08
CA VAL A 192 14.01 15.07 3.28
C VAL A 192 13.69 16.10 4.36
N ASP A 193 13.22 15.65 5.51
CA ASP A 193 12.93 16.52 6.67
C ASP A 193 14.20 16.85 7.48
N LEU A 194 14.03 17.60 8.56
CA LEU A 194 15.13 18.00 9.46
C LEU A 194 15.76 16.82 10.19
N GLU A 195 15.06 15.73 10.38
CA GLU A 195 15.50 14.49 10.99
C GLU A 195 16.25 13.58 9.98
N GLY A 196 16.26 13.96 8.69
CA GLY A 196 16.88 13.19 7.61
C GLY A 196 15.97 12.08 7.06
N ILE A 197 14.70 12.06 7.43
CA ILE A 197 13.73 11.07 6.95
C ILE A 197 13.21 11.49 5.58
N LYS A 198 13.01 10.50 4.70
CA LYS A 198 12.53 10.72 3.34
C LYS A 198 11.01 10.52 3.27
N HIS A 199 10.31 11.50 2.73
CA HIS A 199 8.88 11.48 2.50
C HIS A 199 8.58 11.64 1.01
N VAL A 200 7.71 10.78 0.46
CA VAL A 200 7.19 11.01 -0.88
C VAL A 200 6.16 12.13 -0.80
N LEU A 201 6.45 13.28 -1.40
CA LEU A 201 5.60 14.47 -1.34
C LEU A 201 4.44 14.43 -2.34
N GLY A 202 4.68 13.85 -3.52
CA GLY A 202 3.67 13.71 -4.56
C GLY A 202 4.16 12.88 -5.73
N ILE A 203 3.20 12.45 -6.55
CA ILE A 203 3.42 11.71 -7.80
C ILE A 203 2.54 12.34 -8.88
N TRP A 204 3.12 12.74 -10.01
CA TRP A 204 2.41 13.30 -11.16
C TRP A 204 2.70 12.50 -12.40
N VAL A 205 1.66 12.17 -13.17
CA VAL A 205 1.79 11.44 -14.44
C VAL A 205 1.46 12.39 -15.58
N GLN A 206 2.38 12.55 -16.51
CA GLN A 206 2.24 13.50 -17.61
C GLN A 206 2.83 12.93 -18.91
N ASP A 207 2.31 13.42 -20.04
CA ASP A 207 2.76 13.02 -21.38
C ASP A 207 4.01 13.76 -21.80
N THR A 208 4.10 15.04 -21.44
CA THR A 208 5.16 15.94 -21.92
C THR A 208 5.75 16.72 -20.75
N GLU A 209 7.06 16.75 -20.70
CA GLU A 209 7.82 17.65 -19.84
C GLU A 209 7.82 19.07 -20.44
N GLY A 210 7.59 20.05 -19.60
CA GLY A 210 7.67 21.46 -19.99
C GLY A 210 7.68 22.39 -18.79
N SER A 211 8.06 23.64 -19.01
CA SER A 211 8.12 24.65 -17.93
C SER A 211 6.78 24.82 -17.21
N ALA A 212 5.66 24.75 -17.93
CA ALA A 212 4.32 24.83 -17.33
C ALA A 212 4.02 23.65 -16.40
N PHE A 213 4.49 22.43 -16.72
CA PHE A 213 4.35 21.27 -15.84
C PHE A 213 5.13 21.46 -14.54
N TRP A 214 6.38 21.90 -14.63
CA TRP A 214 7.20 22.12 -13.44
C TRP A 214 6.68 23.27 -12.55
N ALA A 215 6.19 24.34 -13.19
CA ALA A 215 5.49 25.40 -12.46
C ALA A 215 4.26 24.87 -11.70
N HIS A 216 3.51 23.94 -12.32
CA HIS A 216 2.37 23.29 -11.64
C HIS A 216 2.83 22.41 -10.46
N VAL A 217 3.90 21.61 -10.62
CA VAL A 217 4.44 20.76 -9.53
C VAL A 217 4.92 21.61 -8.35
N CYS A 218 5.71 22.66 -8.63
CA CYS A 218 6.19 23.57 -7.58
C CYS A 218 5.04 24.29 -6.88
N ALA A 219 4.05 24.78 -7.64
CA ALA A 219 2.86 25.42 -7.09
C ALA A 219 2.01 24.47 -6.25
N ASP A 220 1.86 23.20 -6.66
CA ASP A 220 1.15 22.18 -5.88
C ASP A 220 1.83 21.96 -4.52
N LEU A 221 3.14 21.79 -4.51
CA LEU A 221 3.91 21.62 -3.27
C LEU A 221 3.78 22.86 -2.36
N ALA A 222 3.90 24.06 -2.92
CA ALA A 222 3.76 25.31 -2.16
C ALA A 222 2.34 25.49 -1.60
N ASN A 223 1.30 25.19 -2.39
CA ASN A 223 -0.11 25.26 -1.95
C ASN A 223 -0.43 24.26 -0.84
N ARG A 224 0.31 23.15 -0.79
CA ARG A 224 0.18 22.12 0.26
C ARG A 224 1.01 22.42 1.50
N GLY A 225 1.72 23.54 1.54
CA GLY A 225 2.39 24.05 2.73
C GLY A 225 3.89 24.24 2.64
N VAL A 226 4.57 23.77 1.59
CA VAL A 226 6.04 23.92 1.46
C VAL A 226 6.40 25.38 1.20
N GLN A 227 6.91 26.05 2.24
CA GLN A 227 7.27 27.48 2.17
C GLN A 227 8.72 27.70 1.79
N ASP A 228 9.62 26.80 2.19
CA ASP A 228 11.05 26.94 1.94
C ASP A 228 11.74 25.61 1.65
N VAL A 229 12.73 25.65 0.74
CA VAL A 229 13.55 24.51 0.31
C VAL A 229 14.97 24.98 0.08
N LEU A 230 15.99 24.37 0.70
CA LEU A 230 17.38 24.78 0.46
C LEU A 230 17.91 24.25 -0.86
N ILE A 231 17.70 22.97 -1.15
CA ILE A 231 18.26 22.31 -2.34
C ILE A 231 17.16 21.53 -3.06
N VAL A 232 16.96 21.80 -4.34
CA VAL A 232 16.16 20.96 -5.25
C VAL A 232 17.10 20.17 -6.15
N CYS A 233 17.12 18.85 -6.00
CA CYS A 233 17.96 17.94 -6.77
C CYS A 233 17.15 17.26 -7.89
N CYS A 234 17.58 17.41 -9.15
CA CYS A 234 16.86 16.87 -10.30
C CYS A 234 17.78 16.34 -11.41
N ASP A 235 17.23 15.69 -12.42
CA ASP A 235 17.95 15.16 -13.62
C ASP A 235 18.02 16.19 -14.76
N GLY A 236 18.48 17.41 -14.46
CA GLY A 236 18.70 18.42 -15.54
C GLY A 236 17.45 18.71 -16.39
N LEU A 237 16.28 18.67 -15.80
CA LEU A 237 14.96 18.83 -16.42
C LEU A 237 14.78 20.27 -16.89
N LYS A 238 14.43 20.45 -18.18
CA LYS A 238 14.26 21.77 -18.79
C LYS A 238 13.06 22.51 -18.18
N GLY A 239 13.25 23.76 -17.78
CA GLY A 239 12.21 24.62 -17.22
C GLY A 239 11.96 24.38 -15.72
N LEU A 240 12.63 23.42 -15.07
CA LEU A 240 12.52 23.22 -13.64
C LEU A 240 13.30 24.28 -12.84
N PRO A 241 14.55 24.65 -13.20
CA PRO A 241 15.25 25.71 -12.47
C PRO A 241 14.44 27.02 -12.37
N GLU A 242 13.84 27.42 -13.49
CA GLU A 242 13.00 28.63 -13.56
C GLU A 242 11.73 28.50 -12.70
N ALA A 243 11.12 27.32 -12.65
CA ALA A 243 9.96 27.07 -11.82
C ALA A 243 10.31 27.08 -10.32
N VAL A 244 11.46 26.55 -9.95
CA VAL A 244 11.98 26.57 -8.58
C VAL A 244 12.31 27.98 -8.15
N GLU A 245 13.04 28.76 -8.96
CA GLU A 245 13.39 30.16 -8.69
C GLU A 245 12.14 31.02 -8.52
N ALA A 246 11.09 30.78 -9.32
CA ALA A 246 9.84 31.50 -9.22
C ALA A 246 9.05 31.16 -7.93
N THR A 247 9.20 29.94 -7.41
CA THR A 247 8.44 29.47 -6.23
C THR A 247 9.23 29.65 -4.93
N TRP A 248 10.51 29.31 -4.94
CA TRP A 248 11.45 29.39 -3.81
C TRP A 248 12.74 30.09 -4.28
N PRO A 249 12.79 31.43 -4.27
CA PRO A 249 13.89 32.21 -4.86
C PRO A 249 15.27 31.94 -4.24
N ASP A 250 15.30 31.53 -2.96
CA ASP A 250 16.55 31.26 -2.23
C ASP A 250 17.03 29.80 -2.37
N SER A 251 16.28 28.96 -3.09
CA SER A 251 16.62 27.56 -3.30
C SER A 251 17.73 27.36 -4.32
N MET A 252 18.62 26.42 -4.04
CA MET A 252 19.65 25.98 -4.99
C MET A 252 19.19 24.78 -5.81
N VAL A 253 19.19 24.89 -7.13
CA VAL A 253 18.92 23.75 -8.01
C VAL A 253 20.22 23.00 -8.29
N GLN A 254 20.26 21.71 -7.97
CA GLN A 254 21.41 20.83 -8.23
C GLN A 254 21.06 19.70 -9.17
N THR A 255 21.96 19.42 -10.12
CA THR A 255 21.82 18.23 -10.98
C THR A 255 22.18 16.97 -10.18
N CYS A 256 21.35 15.94 -10.29
CA CYS A 256 21.58 14.65 -9.65
C CYS A 256 22.88 14.01 -10.16
N VAL A 257 23.84 13.82 -9.25
CA VAL A 257 25.17 13.25 -9.56
C VAL A 257 25.06 11.86 -10.18
N VAL A 258 24.12 11.04 -9.73
CA VAL A 258 23.89 9.69 -10.28
C VAL A 258 23.50 9.76 -11.76
N HIS A 259 22.57 10.65 -12.12
CA HIS A 259 22.14 10.84 -13.51
C HIS A 259 23.27 11.45 -14.37
N LEU A 260 24.03 12.40 -13.83
CA LEU A 260 25.18 12.97 -14.48
C LEU A 260 26.22 11.89 -14.83
N ILE A 261 26.55 11.01 -13.89
CA ILE A 261 27.47 9.90 -14.11
C ILE A 261 26.91 8.92 -15.15
N ARG A 262 25.63 8.55 -15.06
CA ARG A 262 24.98 7.68 -16.06
C ARG A 262 25.04 8.30 -17.46
N ALA A 263 24.81 9.60 -17.60
CA ALA A 263 24.91 10.31 -18.85
C ALA A 263 26.34 10.30 -19.37
N ALA A 264 27.36 10.56 -18.54
CA ALA A 264 28.78 10.47 -18.90
C ALA A 264 29.16 9.07 -19.39
N MET A 265 28.63 7.99 -18.78
CA MET A 265 28.90 6.61 -19.19
C MET A 265 28.41 6.28 -20.62
N ARG A 266 27.55 7.07 -21.23
CA ARG A 266 27.14 6.88 -22.64
C ARG A 266 28.28 7.11 -23.62
N PHE A 267 29.24 7.92 -23.23
CA PHE A 267 30.45 8.26 -24.04
C PHE A 267 31.63 7.32 -23.77
N VAL A 268 31.49 6.36 -22.84
CA VAL A 268 32.54 5.43 -22.44
C VAL A 268 32.29 4.06 -23.06
N ALA A 269 33.34 3.45 -23.66
CA ALA A 269 33.28 2.09 -24.18
C ALA A 269 32.87 1.11 -23.06
N TYR A 270 32.08 0.10 -23.38
CA TYR A 270 31.51 -0.82 -22.39
C TYR A 270 32.57 -1.43 -21.45
N GLN A 271 33.69 -1.85 -22.00
CA GLN A 271 34.83 -2.44 -21.28
C GLN A 271 35.47 -1.51 -20.24
N ASP A 272 35.39 -0.17 -20.45
CA ASP A 272 36.04 0.83 -19.58
C ASP A 272 35.07 1.44 -18.56
N ARG A 273 33.75 1.20 -18.68
CA ARG A 273 32.71 1.80 -17.82
C ARG A 273 32.96 1.55 -16.34
N LYS A 274 33.37 0.32 -15.97
CA LYS A 274 33.65 -0.04 -14.58
C LYS A 274 34.84 0.75 -14.02
N LYS A 275 35.90 0.94 -14.80
CA LYS A 275 37.08 1.71 -14.40
C LYS A 275 36.77 3.19 -14.25
N VAL A 276 36.06 3.76 -15.22
CA VAL A 276 35.69 5.18 -15.20
C VAL A 276 34.69 5.46 -14.05
N ALA A 277 33.71 4.58 -13.80
CA ALA A 277 32.79 4.71 -12.67
C ALA A 277 33.53 4.67 -11.34
N ALA A 278 34.52 3.80 -11.18
CA ALA A 278 35.37 3.73 -9.98
C ALA A 278 36.21 5.00 -9.79
N ALA A 279 36.73 5.57 -10.86
CA ALA A 279 37.50 6.81 -10.84
C ALA A 279 36.65 8.05 -10.50
N LEU A 280 35.38 8.05 -10.92
CA LEU A 280 34.45 9.13 -10.58
C LEU A 280 33.85 9.02 -9.17
N LYS A 281 33.86 7.84 -8.56
CA LYS A 281 33.28 7.60 -7.24
C LYS A 281 33.79 8.55 -6.14
N PRO A 282 35.11 8.86 -6.04
CA PRO A 282 35.62 9.77 -5.01
C PRO A 282 35.00 11.17 -5.05
N ILE A 283 34.58 11.66 -6.23
CA ILE A 283 34.04 13.01 -6.40
C ILE A 283 32.77 13.22 -5.56
N TYR A 284 31.97 12.18 -5.34
CA TYR A 284 30.68 12.28 -4.63
C TYR A 284 30.60 11.46 -3.34
N THR A 285 31.63 10.67 -3.00
CA THR A 285 31.66 9.90 -1.76
C THR A 285 32.59 10.46 -0.70
N CYS A 286 33.44 11.42 -1.06
CA CYS A 286 34.36 11.99 -0.12
C CYS A 286 33.82 13.27 0.51
N LEU A 287 33.85 13.34 1.83
CA LEU A 287 33.36 14.44 2.63
C LEU A 287 34.27 15.70 2.61
N LEU A 288 35.48 15.57 2.13
CA LEU A 288 36.50 16.65 2.12
C LEU A 288 37.35 16.59 0.85
N TYR A 289 37.31 17.62 0.06
CA TYR A 289 38.24 18.01 -1.03
C TYR A 289 39.07 16.87 -1.66
N THR A 290 38.50 16.16 -2.62
CA THR A 290 39.19 15.04 -3.25
C THR A 290 39.60 15.27 -4.70
N SER A 291 39.17 16.39 -5.27
CA SER A 291 39.67 16.78 -6.59
C SER A 291 40.59 17.98 -6.40
N PRO A 292 41.82 17.90 -6.87
CA PRO A 292 42.70 19.09 -6.85
C PRO A 292 42.02 20.21 -7.65
N SER A 293 41.90 21.37 -7.02
CA SER A 293 41.38 22.56 -7.68
C SER A 293 42.31 22.86 -8.88
N PRO A 294 41.81 23.43 -9.98
CA PRO A 294 42.71 23.96 -11.03
C PRO A 294 43.79 24.91 -10.53
N ARG A 295 43.60 25.51 -9.35
CA ARG A 295 44.64 26.33 -8.66
C ARG A 295 45.74 25.48 -8.03
N ASP A 296 45.46 24.27 -7.59
CA ASP A 296 46.43 23.38 -6.97
C ASP A 296 47.39 22.73 -8.00
N LEU A 297 46.97 22.72 -9.28
CA LEU A 297 47.77 22.23 -10.40
C LEU A 297 48.74 23.29 -10.95
N SER A 298 48.67 24.56 -10.53
CA SER A 298 49.49 25.67 -11.00
C SER A 298 50.74 25.92 -10.17
N THR A 299 51.02 25.12 -9.15
CA THR A 299 52.18 25.29 -8.21
C THR A 299 53.16 24.15 -8.24
N SER A 300 53.23 23.37 -9.33
CA SER A 300 54.29 22.36 -9.53
C SER A 300 55.10 22.63 -10.78
#